data_cf32135e3afcfe7c47231ffb16ff9e9c
#
_entry.id   cf32135e3afcfe7c47231ffb16ff9e9c
#
_cell.length_a   1.000
_cell.length_b   1.000
_cell.length_c   1.000
_cell.angle_alpha   90.00
_cell.angle_beta   90.00
_cell.angle_gamma   90.00
#
_symmetry.space_group_name_H-M   'P 1'
#
loop_
_entity.id
_entity.type
_entity.pdbx_description
1 polymer ?
#
loop_
_entity_poly.entity_id
_entity_poly.type
_entity_poly.pdbx_seq_one_letter_code
_entity_poly.pdbx_strand_id
1 'polypeptide(L)'
;SLLAGVGFEILTSGFSSSRVKTAVSVVTLALVLGLPVLIQKGILFTMPINEVTRMIYGLNPFSESIEIAQYIRNHTKKEDKIAVLGSEPQIYFYSQRKSATRHLYMYPLMEKHVYARKMQDEMIREIEGAQPKFVVMAKTSGTWVSTRPDFSPVLKDWAKGYLNREYEIDGVVDILSHKKTLYRWGGQSQE
;
A
#
# COMPACT_ATOMS: atom_id res chain seq x y z
N SER A 1 -9.43 -13.90 22.77
CA SER A 1 -8.53 -14.13 23.92
C SER A 1 -9.23 -14.73 25.14
N LEU A 2 -10.44 -14.30 25.49
CA LEU A 2 -11.24 -14.87 26.58
C LEU A 2 -11.56 -16.38 26.38
N LEU A 3 -11.99 -16.76 25.17
CA LEU A 3 -12.28 -18.16 24.83
C LEU A 3 -11.04 -19.06 24.93
N ALA A 4 -9.86 -18.53 24.58
CA ALA A 4 -8.60 -19.26 24.71
C ALA A 4 -8.25 -19.52 26.20
N GLY A 5 -8.49 -18.54 27.08
CA GLY A 5 -8.28 -18.68 28.52
C GLY A 5 -9.22 -19.73 29.14
N VAL A 6 -10.51 -19.68 28.83
CA VAL A 6 -11.49 -20.67 29.27
C VAL A 6 -11.16 -22.07 28.76
N GLY A 7 -10.80 -22.18 27.46
CA GLY A 7 -10.38 -23.47 26.91
C GLY A 7 -9.15 -24.04 27.58
N PHE A 8 -8.18 -23.21 27.93
CA PHE A 8 -6.99 -23.61 28.67
C PHE A 8 -7.33 -24.09 30.13
N GLU A 9 -8.22 -23.38 30.81
CA GLU A 9 -8.68 -23.74 32.14
C GLU A 9 -9.41 -25.08 32.11
N ILE A 10 -10.31 -25.32 31.16
CA ILE A 10 -11.01 -26.60 30.97
C ILE A 10 -9.99 -27.73 30.73
N LEU A 11 -9.00 -27.51 29.89
CA LEU A 11 -7.99 -28.51 29.53
C LEU A 11 -7.14 -28.90 30.73
N THR A 12 -6.88 -27.97 31.64
CA THR A 12 -6.07 -28.23 32.86
C THR A 12 -6.88 -28.70 34.06
N SER A 13 -8.18 -28.41 34.13
CA SER A 13 -9.05 -28.78 35.25
C SER A 13 -9.23 -30.29 35.43
N GLY A 14 -9.12 -31.07 34.35
CA GLY A 14 -9.24 -32.52 34.37
C GLY A 14 -8.10 -33.28 35.10
N PHE A 15 -7.01 -32.62 35.45
CA PHE A 15 -5.86 -33.25 36.11
C PHE A 15 -5.88 -32.98 37.61
N SER A 16 -5.74 -34.04 38.42
CA SER A 16 -5.72 -33.94 39.90
C SER A 16 -4.34 -33.53 40.44
N SER A 17 -3.26 -33.89 39.74
CA SER A 17 -1.88 -33.60 40.17
C SER A 17 -1.43 -32.19 39.71
N SER A 18 -0.95 -31.38 40.66
CA SER A 18 -0.41 -30.07 40.40
C SER A 18 0.79 -30.11 39.42
N ARG A 19 1.66 -31.12 39.52
CA ARG A 19 2.81 -31.28 38.60
C ARG A 19 2.35 -31.55 37.16
N VAL A 20 1.32 -32.35 36.98
CA VAL A 20 0.76 -32.65 35.66
C VAL A 20 0.11 -31.40 35.08
N LYS A 21 -0.64 -30.65 35.87
CA LYS A 21 -1.20 -29.35 35.43
C LYS A 21 -0.13 -28.41 34.92
N THR A 22 0.93 -28.24 35.71
CA THR A 22 2.05 -27.36 35.32
C THR A 22 2.72 -27.84 34.03
N ALA A 23 2.99 -29.14 33.93
CA ALA A 23 3.61 -29.71 32.72
C ALA A 23 2.74 -29.50 31.47
N VAL A 24 1.45 -29.80 31.55
CA VAL A 24 0.48 -29.56 30.46
C VAL A 24 0.43 -28.09 30.10
N SER A 25 0.41 -27.20 31.10
CA SER A 25 0.41 -25.74 30.84
C SER A 25 1.64 -25.28 30.11
N VAL A 26 2.82 -25.70 30.51
CA VAL A 26 4.09 -25.34 29.89
C VAL A 26 4.16 -25.89 28.46
N VAL A 27 3.78 -27.14 28.24
CA VAL A 27 3.78 -27.74 26.91
C VAL A 27 2.78 -27.04 26.00
N THR A 28 1.56 -26.78 26.48
CA THR A 28 0.56 -26.04 25.70
C THR A 28 1.05 -24.65 25.34
N LEU A 29 1.63 -23.91 26.27
CA LEU A 29 2.19 -22.58 26.03
C LEU A 29 3.35 -22.64 25.01
N ALA A 30 4.24 -23.61 25.16
CA ALA A 30 5.35 -23.81 24.25
C ALA A 30 4.87 -24.14 22.82
N LEU A 31 3.81 -24.95 22.69
CA LEU A 31 3.21 -25.26 21.39
C LEU A 31 2.50 -24.03 20.80
N VAL A 32 1.70 -23.32 21.57
CA VAL A 32 0.96 -22.12 21.10
C VAL A 32 1.91 -21.02 20.65
N LEU A 33 3.02 -20.81 21.34
CA LEU A 33 4.00 -19.78 20.98
C LEU A 33 5.02 -20.28 19.95
N GLY A 34 5.50 -21.51 20.10
CA GLY A 34 6.57 -22.05 19.27
C GLY A 34 6.12 -22.52 17.89
N LEU A 35 4.96 -23.17 17.81
CA LEU A 35 4.48 -23.72 16.54
C LEU A 35 4.26 -22.65 15.46
N PRO A 36 3.60 -21.50 15.72
CA PRO A 36 3.48 -20.43 14.74
C PRO A 36 4.83 -19.87 14.29
N VAL A 37 5.79 -19.76 15.20
CA VAL A 37 7.16 -19.29 14.87
C VAL A 37 7.86 -20.29 13.96
N LEU A 38 7.75 -21.58 14.26
CA LEU A 38 8.33 -22.65 13.43
C LEU A 38 7.70 -22.71 12.04
N ILE A 39 6.37 -22.62 11.96
CA ILE A 39 5.65 -22.62 10.68
C ILE A 39 6.00 -21.40 9.84
N GLN A 40 6.10 -20.24 10.47
CA GLN A 40 6.34 -18.96 9.79
C GLN A 40 7.82 -18.54 9.78
N LYS A 41 8.74 -19.43 10.16
CA LYS A 41 10.18 -19.12 10.24
C LYS A 41 10.73 -18.48 8.95
N GLY A 42 10.22 -18.91 7.80
CA GLY A 42 10.58 -18.34 6.49
C GLY A 42 10.31 -16.83 6.44
N ILE A 43 9.07 -16.45 6.76
CA ILE A 43 8.63 -15.04 6.74
C ILE A 43 9.32 -14.23 7.83
N LEU A 44 9.45 -14.81 9.03
CA LEU A 44 9.94 -14.08 10.20
C LEU A 44 11.45 -13.83 10.18
N PHE A 45 12.25 -14.74 9.60
CA PHE A 45 13.70 -14.71 9.81
C PHE A 45 14.55 -14.83 8.54
N THR A 46 14.02 -15.39 7.44
CA THR A 46 14.87 -15.72 6.27
C THR A 46 14.43 -15.11 4.95
N MET A 47 13.13 -14.77 4.81
CA MET A 47 12.61 -14.23 3.57
C MET A 47 12.96 -12.75 3.44
N PRO A 48 13.50 -12.28 2.29
CA PRO A 48 13.70 -10.86 2.03
C PRO A 48 12.39 -10.07 2.13
N ILE A 49 12.46 -8.83 2.62
CA ILE A 49 11.27 -8.01 2.89
C ILE A 49 10.40 -7.79 1.65
N ASN A 50 11.01 -7.67 0.47
CA ASN A 50 10.28 -7.52 -0.80
C ASN A 50 9.46 -8.77 -1.14
N GLU A 51 9.96 -9.97 -0.87
CA GLU A 51 9.23 -11.22 -1.06
C GLU A 51 8.09 -11.36 -0.06
N VAL A 52 8.33 -11.02 1.21
CA VAL A 52 7.28 -10.96 2.25
C VAL A 52 6.17 -9.99 1.83
N THR A 53 6.55 -8.80 1.36
CA THR A 53 5.61 -7.79 0.89
C THR A 53 4.77 -8.31 -0.28
N ARG A 54 5.41 -8.97 -1.25
CA ARG A 54 4.71 -9.59 -2.39
C ARG A 54 3.76 -10.70 -1.97
N MET A 55 4.16 -11.51 -1.01
CA MET A 55 3.32 -12.61 -0.51
C MET A 55 2.08 -12.09 0.22
N ILE A 56 2.22 -11.01 1.01
CA ILE A 56 1.13 -10.47 1.82
C ILE A 56 0.21 -9.55 1.00
N TYR A 57 0.80 -8.69 0.16
CA TYR A 57 0.09 -7.61 -0.53
C TYR A 57 -0.03 -7.79 -2.05
N GLY A 58 0.44 -8.92 -2.58
CA GLY A 58 0.36 -9.23 -4.01
C GLY A 58 1.15 -8.24 -4.87
N LEU A 59 0.53 -7.75 -5.93
CA LEU A 59 1.16 -6.84 -6.88
C LEU A 59 1.04 -5.34 -6.48
N ASN A 60 0.75 -5.04 -5.23
CA ASN A 60 0.83 -3.66 -4.75
C ASN A 60 2.25 -3.12 -4.89
N PRO A 61 2.43 -1.85 -5.33
CA PRO A 61 3.73 -1.31 -5.75
C PRO A 61 4.61 -0.85 -4.56
N PHE A 62 4.63 -1.60 -3.46
CA PHE A 62 5.41 -1.20 -2.28
C PHE A 62 6.91 -1.15 -2.58
N SER A 63 7.45 -2.18 -3.22
CA SER A 63 8.87 -2.25 -3.59
C SER A 63 9.20 -1.24 -4.69
N GLU A 64 8.32 -1.11 -5.68
CA GLU A 64 8.48 -0.21 -6.81
C GLU A 64 8.39 1.26 -6.39
N SER A 65 7.65 1.56 -5.34
CA SER A 65 7.55 2.92 -4.81
C SER A 65 8.90 3.52 -4.40
N ILE A 66 9.86 2.68 -4.00
CA ILE A 66 11.21 3.12 -3.65
C ILE A 66 11.95 3.62 -4.91
N GLU A 67 11.94 2.83 -5.98
CA GLU A 67 12.57 3.18 -7.26
C GLU A 67 11.90 4.40 -7.91
N ILE A 68 10.56 4.43 -7.92
CA ILE A 68 9.78 5.58 -8.41
C ILE A 68 10.16 6.83 -7.63
N ALA A 69 10.20 6.75 -6.32
CA ALA A 69 10.52 7.88 -5.46
C ALA A 69 11.98 8.34 -5.63
N GLN A 70 12.91 7.43 -5.84
CA GLN A 70 14.30 7.75 -6.11
C GLN A 70 14.46 8.47 -7.47
N TYR A 71 13.77 7.98 -8.51
CA TYR A 71 13.73 8.66 -9.80
C TYR A 71 13.20 10.09 -9.67
N ILE A 72 12.05 10.27 -9.02
CA ILE A 72 11.45 11.58 -8.76
C ILE A 72 12.42 12.47 -7.99
N ARG A 73 13.06 11.97 -6.94
CA ARG A 73 14.00 12.74 -6.12
C ARG A 73 15.20 13.24 -6.93
N ASN A 74 15.69 12.42 -7.85
CA ASN A 74 16.83 12.78 -8.71
C ASN A 74 16.49 13.81 -9.79
N HIS A 75 15.20 13.92 -10.18
CA HIS A 75 14.72 14.81 -11.24
C HIS A 75 13.92 16.01 -10.71
N THR A 76 13.94 16.24 -9.39
CA THR A 76 13.23 17.36 -8.74
C THR A 76 14.09 18.03 -7.70
N LYS A 77 13.79 19.30 -7.40
CA LYS A 77 14.34 20.04 -6.26
C LYS A 77 13.52 19.75 -5.00
N LYS A 78 14.07 20.09 -3.84
CA LYS A 78 13.41 19.86 -2.55
C LYS A 78 12.09 20.64 -2.40
N GLU A 79 12.00 21.79 -3.06
CA GLU A 79 10.84 22.69 -3.05
C GLU A 79 9.73 22.24 -3.99
N ASP A 80 10.06 21.42 -5.00
CA ASP A 80 9.09 20.92 -5.97
C ASP A 80 8.04 20.06 -5.28
N LYS A 81 6.80 20.22 -5.73
CA LYS A 81 5.68 19.40 -5.30
C LYS A 81 5.44 18.27 -6.30
N ILE A 82 4.90 17.18 -5.80
CA ILE A 82 4.45 16.06 -6.63
C ILE A 82 3.01 15.71 -6.28
N ALA A 83 2.32 15.03 -7.18
CA ALA A 83 1.01 14.45 -6.91
C ALA A 83 1.05 12.93 -7.14
N VAL A 84 0.35 12.17 -6.31
CA VAL A 84 0.16 10.74 -6.48
C VAL A 84 -1.34 10.47 -6.60
N LEU A 85 -1.76 10.12 -7.81
CA LEU A 85 -3.12 9.71 -8.12
C LEU A 85 -3.23 8.20 -7.92
N GLY A 86 -3.58 7.82 -6.72
CA GLY A 86 -3.60 6.47 -6.21
C GLY A 86 -3.37 6.47 -4.70
N SER A 87 -3.53 5.31 -4.07
CA SER A 87 -3.36 5.20 -2.61
C SER A 87 -1.96 4.73 -2.23
N GLU A 88 -0.94 5.42 -2.78
CA GLU A 88 0.48 5.11 -2.62
C GLU A 88 1.25 6.24 -1.90
N PRO A 89 0.87 6.60 -0.66
CA PRO A 89 1.45 7.74 0.06
C PRO A 89 2.94 7.56 0.39
N GLN A 90 3.46 6.34 0.39
CA GLN A 90 4.88 6.05 0.61
C GLN A 90 5.80 6.70 -0.43
N ILE A 91 5.29 7.02 -1.64
CA ILE A 91 6.06 7.73 -2.67
C ILE A 91 6.46 9.12 -2.19
N TYR A 92 5.58 9.83 -1.49
CA TYR A 92 5.91 11.14 -0.89
C TYR A 92 7.01 11.00 0.16
N PHE A 93 6.89 9.98 1.01
CA PHE A 93 7.85 9.73 2.07
C PHE A 93 9.23 9.41 1.51
N TYR A 94 9.33 8.46 0.58
CA TYR A 94 10.61 8.04 0.01
C TYR A 94 11.23 9.11 -0.90
N SER A 95 10.44 9.84 -1.67
CA SER A 95 10.94 10.94 -2.51
C SER A 95 11.33 12.17 -1.70
N GLN A 96 10.84 12.30 -0.45
CA GLN A 96 10.99 13.49 0.38
C GLN A 96 10.49 14.76 -0.34
N ARG A 97 9.40 14.62 -1.10
CA ARG A 97 8.74 15.74 -1.77
C ARG A 97 7.39 16.02 -1.13
N LYS A 98 7.03 17.31 -1.11
CA LYS A 98 5.73 17.73 -0.60
C LYS A 98 4.63 17.36 -1.57
N SER A 99 3.50 16.96 -1.04
CA SER A 99 2.30 16.75 -1.84
C SER A 99 1.76 18.08 -2.40
N ALA A 100 1.24 18.02 -3.63
CA ALA A 100 0.47 19.10 -4.23
C ALA A 100 -0.95 19.22 -3.66
N THR A 101 -1.42 18.20 -2.94
CA THR A 101 -2.75 18.14 -2.35
C THR A 101 -2.69 17.63 -0.91
N ARG A 102 -3.70 17.98 -0.11
CA ARG A 102 -3.89 17.42 1.25
C ARG A 102 -4.39 15.97 1.23
N HIS A 103 -4.92 15.52 0.11
CA HIS A 103 -5.48 14.19 -0.06
C HIS A 103 -4.39 13.19 -0.45
N LEU A 104 -3.68 12.65 0.54
CA LEU A 104 -2.59 11.68 0.32
C LEU A 104 -3.09 10.27 0.05
N TYR A 105 -4.35 9.97 0.39
CA TYR A 105 -4.96 8.66 0.31
C TYR A 105 -6.32 8.78 -0.36
N MET A 106 -6.50 8.06 -1.47
CA MET A 106 -7.65 8.28 -2.35
C MET A 106 -8.91 7.50 -2.02
N TYR A 107 -8.85 6.46 -1.19
CA TYR A 107 -10.03 5.65 -0.90
C TYR A 107 -11.24 6.47 -0.42
N PRO A 108 -11.10 7.43 0.52
CA PRO A 108 -12.23 8.24 0.93
C PRO A 108 -12.86 9.06 -0.20
N LEU A 109 -12.06 9.45 -1.21
CA LEU A 109 -12.57 10.20 -2.36
C LEU A 109 -13.39 9.32 -3.32
N MET A 110 -13.15 7.99 -3.26
CA MET A 110 -13.77 7.00 -4.15
C MET A 110 -14.92 6.26 -3.48
N GLU A 111 -15.12 6.42 -2.18
CA GLU A 111 -16.23 5.81 -1.45
C GLU A 111 -17.49 6.67 -1.53
N LYS A 112 -18.67 6.02 -1.42
CA LYS A 112 -19.96 6.72 -1.43
C LYS A 112 -20.23 7.36 -0.06
N HIS A 113 -20.03 8.65 0.01
CA HIS A 113 -20.47 9.47 1.15
C HIS A 113 -20.69 10.92 0.72
N VAL A 114 -21.36 11.69 1.54
CA VAL A 114 -21.80 13.06 1.21
C VAL A 114 -20.65 14.04 0.90
N TYR A 115 -19.44 13.75 1.36
CA TYR A 115 -18.27 14.62 1.15
C TYR A 115 -17.39 14.20 -0.02
N ALA A 116 -17.58 12.99 -0.60
CA ALA A 116 -16.68 12.44 -1.62
C ALA A 116 -16.50 13.40 -2.80
N ARG A 117 -17.58 13.96 -3.33
CA ARG A 117 -17.54 14.91 -4.44
C ARG A 117 -16.75 16.18 -4.09
N LYS A 118 -17.01 16.76 -2.92
CA LYS A 118 -16.28 17.94 -2.45
C LYS A 118 -14.78 17.67 -2.31
N MET A 119 -14.40 16.50 -1.79
CA MET A 119 -13.00 16.10 -1.65
C MET A 119 -12.33 15.90 -3.02
N GLN A 120 -13.03 15.34 -4.02
CA GLN A 120 -12.53 15.25 -5.37
C GLN A 120 -12.29 16.65 -5.99
N ASP A 121 -13.26 17.55 -5.88
CA ASP A 121 -13.14 18.92 -6.38
C ASP A 121 -12.03 19.72 -5.67
N GLU A 122 -11.79 19.46 -4.38
CA GLU A 122 -10.67 20.05 -3.64
C GLU A 122 -9.33 19.53 -4.17
N MET A 123 -9.19 18.22 -4.33
CA MET A 123 -7.96 17.61 -4.85
C MET A 123 -7.62 18.13 -6.24
N ILE A 124 -8.60 18.24 -7.13
CA ILE A 124 -8.43 18.79 -8.47
C ILE A 124 -7.89 20.22 -8.40
N ARG A 125 -8.55 21.11 -7.67
CA ARG A 125 -8.12 22.51 -7.54
C ARG A 125 -6.73 22.67 -6.93
N GLU A 126 -6.40 21.84 -5.95
CA GLU A 126 -5.10 21.87 -5.28
C GLU A 126 -3.99 21.43 -6.23
N ILE A 127 -4.21 20.39 -7.04
CA ILE A 127 -3.23 19.89 -8.00
C ILE A 127 -3.05 20.88 -9.14
N GLU A 128 -4.14 21.40 -9.73
CA GLU A 128 -4.07 22.40 -10.79
C GLU A 128 -3.39 23.70 -10.31
N GLY A 129 -3.71 24.15 -9.10
CA GLY A 129 -3.09 25.36 -8.53
C GLY A 129 -1.62 25.18 -8.15
N ALA A 130 -1.22 23.97 -7.76
CA ALA A 130 0.15 23.68 -7.37
C ALA A 130 1.07 23.37 -8.55
N GLN A 131 0.53 22.93 -9.68
CA GLN A 131 1.26 22.50 -10.88
C GLN A 131 2.47 21.61 -10.54
N PRO A 132 2.24 20.41 -9.97
CA PRO A 132 3.31 19.56 -9.46
C PRO A 132 4.28 19.18 -10.57
N LYS A 133 5.58 19.07 -10.23
CA LYS A 133 6.63 18.72 -11.19
C LYS A 133 6.46 17.31 -11.74
N PHE A 134 5.95 16.37 -10.91
CA PHE A 134 5.58 15.01 -11.31
C PHE A 134 4.18 14.66 -10.83
N VAL A 135 3.47 13.90 -11.65
CA VAL A 135 2.23 13.24 -11.27
C VAL A 135 2.41 11.75 -11.48
N VAL A 136 2.33 11.00 -10.40
CA VAL A 136 2.36 9.53 -10.43
C VAL A 136 0.92 9.02 -10.52
N MET A 137 0.60 8.24 -11.54
CA MET A 137 -0.68 7.58 -11.68
C MET A 137 -0.56 6.08 -11.38
N ALA A 138 -0.93 5.67 -10.19
CA ALA A 138 -0.96 4.25 -9.82
C ALA A 138 -2.23 3.60 -10.41
N LYS A 139 -2.04 2.58 -11.24
CA LYS A 139 -3.13 1.83 -11.90
C LYS A 139 -3.27 0.41 -11.33
N THR A 140 -2.95 0.23 -10.05
CA THR A 140 -3.07 -1.07 -9.40
C THR A 140 -4.52 -1.45 -9.15
N SER A 141 -4.76 -2.76 -9.08
CA SER A 141 -6.07 -3.32 -8.76
C SER A 141 -6.58 -2.77 -7.41
N GLY A 142 -7.76 -2.17 -7.41
CA GLY A 142 -8.37 -1.59 -6.21
C GLY A 142 -8.04 -0.12 -5.91
N THR A 143 -7.00 0.46 -6.51
CA THR A 143 -6.64 1.88 -6.31
C THR A 143 -7.73 2.83 -6.81
N TRP A 144 -8.27 2.52 -7.97
CA TRP A 144 -9.43 3.18 -8.55
C TRP A 144 -10.63 2.24 -8.42
N VAL A 145 -11.44 2.39 -7.43
CA VAL A 145 -12.59 1.51 -7.11
C VAL A 145 -13.69 1.64 -8.17
N SER A 146 -13.32 1.48 -9.44
CA SER A 146 -14.19 1.65 -10.61
C SER A 146 -15.24 0.52 -10.80
N THR A 147 -15.16 -0.54 -10.00
CA THR A 147 -16.09 -1.68 -10.06
C THR A 147 -17.36 -1.49 -9.25
N ARG A 148 -17.46 -0.42 -8.45
CA ARG A 148 -18.67 -0.11 -7.69
C ARG A 148 -19.64 0.69 -8.56
N PRO A 149 -20.94 0.31 -8.60
CA PRO A 149 -21.94 0.95 -9.48
C PRO A 149 -22.24 2.42 -9.13
N ASP A 150 -21.83 2.85 -7.94
CA ASP A 150 -22.02 4.20 -7.39
C ASP A 150 -20.73 5.05 -7.39
N PHE A 151 -19.71 4.61 -8.14
CA PHE A 151 -18.47 5.32 -8.34
C PHE A 151 -18.67 6.61 -9.13
N SER A 152 -18.17 7.75 -8.60
CA SER A 152 -18.13 9.01 -9.35
C SER A 152 -16.86 9.07 -10.19
N PRO A 153 -16.94 9.08 -11.53
CA PRO A 153 -15.77 9.06 -12.41
C PRO A 153 -15.04 10.40 -12.49
N VAL A 154 -15.54 11.47 -11.87
CA VAL A 154 -15.07 12.85 -12.05
C VAL A 154 -13.57 12.99 -11.91
N LEU A 155 -12.99 12.51 -10.81
CA LEU A 155 -11.54 12.59 -10.59
C LEU A 155 -10.76 11.78 -11.62
N LYS A 156 -11.26 10.64 -12.04
CA LYS A 156 -10.63 9.78 -13.05
C LYS A 156 -10.67 10.41 -14.44
N ASP A 157 -11.81 10.97 -14.81
CA ASP A 157 -12.00 11.62 -16.11
C ASP A 157 -11.18 12.91 -16.18
N TRP A 158 -11.19 13.70 -15.10
CA TRP A 158 -10.31 14.86 -14.97
C TRP A 158 -8.84 14.46 -15.09
N ALA A 159 -8.38 13.46 -14.34
CA ALA A 159 -6.99 13.02 -14.36
C ALA A 159 -6.54 12.66 -15.77
N LYS A 160 -7.35 11.89 -16.51
CA LYS A 160 -7.06 11.54 -17.91
C LYS A 160 -6.91 12.78 -18.79
N GLY A 161 -7.84 13.73 -18.70
CA GLY A 161 -7.81 14.96 -19.50
C GLY A 161 -6.66 15.89 -19.11
N TYR A 162 -6.43 16.07 -17.82
CA TYR A 162 -5.39 16.93 -17.28
C TYR A 162 -3.99 16.40 -17.62
N LEU A 163 -3.73 15.12 -17.37
CA LEU A 163 -2.44 14.52 -17.66
C LEU A 163 -2.09 14.57 -19.14
N ASN A 164 -3.04 14.29 -20.02
CA ASN A 164 -2.81 14.32 -21.47
C ASN A 164 -2.51 15.75 -22.02
N ARG A 165 -2.99 16.79 -21.33
CA ARG A 165 -2.74 18.18 -21.75
C ARG A 165 -1.46 18.77 -21.19
N GLU A 166 -1.17 18.46 -19.93
CA GLU A 166 -0.17 19.21 -19.15
C GLU A 166 1.13 18.43 -18.91
N TYR A 167 1.11 17.11 -19.18
CA TYR A 167 2.25 16.22 -18.87
C TYR A 167 2.56 15.28 -20.02
N GLU A 168 3.83 14.95 -20.12
CA GLU A 168 4.34 13.86 -20.95
C GLU A 168 4.68 12.66 -20.07
N ILE A 169 4.65 11.45 -20.65
CA ILE A 169 5.04 10.24 -19.95
C ILE A 169 6.56 10.21 -19.85
N ASP A 170 7.07 10.33 -18.64
CA ASP A 170 8.48 10.30 -18.32
C ASP A 170 8.95 8.96 -17.70
N GLY A 171 8.02 8.14 -17.24
CA GLY A 171 8.33 6.84 -16.71
C GLY A 171 7.14 5.90 -16.68
N VAL A 172 7.41 4.61 -16.92
CA VAL A 172 6.44 3.54 -16.81
C VAL A 172 7.02 2.40 -15.98
N VAL A 173 6.26 1.96 -14.98
CA VAL A 173 6.63 0.83 -14.12
C VAL A 173 5.55 -0.23 -14.22
N ASP A 174 5.87 -1.34 -14.88
CA ASP A 174 4.98 -2.46 -15.12
C ASP A 174 5.31 -3.63 -14.22
N ILE A 175 4.42 -3.95 -13.29
CA ILE A 175 4.55 -5.10 -12.39
C ILE A 175 3.93 -6.32 -13.08
N LEU A 176 4.77 -7.11 -13.76
CA LEU A 176 4.32 -8.24 -14.57
C LEU A 176 4.00 -9.48 -13.73
N SER A 177 4.69 -9.66 -12.61
CA SER A 177 4.49 -10.79 -11.70
C SER A 177 5.09 -10.50 -10.33
N HIS A 178 4.92 -11.43 -9.39
CA HIS A 178 5.58 -11.37 -8.07
C HIS A 178 7.11 -11.25 -8.15
N LYS A 179 7.73 -11.71 -9.25
CA LYS A 179 9.19 -11.76 -9.42
C LYS A 179 9.73 -10.83 -10.50
N LYS A 180 8.85 -10.15 -11.25
CA LYS A 180 9.29 -9.38 -12.41
C LYS A 180 8.55 -8.05 -12.50
N THR A 181 9.31 -6.98 -12.42
CA THR A 181 8.88 -5.60 -12.69
C THR A 181 9.77 -5.03 -13.78
N LEU A 182 9.18 -4.33 -14.73
CA LEU A 182 9.88 -3.57 -15.75
C LEU A 182 9.84 -2.09 -15.42
N TYR A 183 10.98 -1.45 -15.48
CA TYR A 183 11.15 -0.02 -15.30
C TYR A 183 11.61 0.58 -16.62
N ARG A 184 10.90 1.58 -17.11
CA ARG A 184 11.25 2.35 -18.30
C ARG A 184 11.19 3.82 -17.94
N TRP A 185 12.28 4.53 -18.13
CA TRP A 185 12.42 5.94 -17.76
C TRP A 185 12.83 6.81 -18.94
N GLY A 186 12.39 8.07 -18.97
CA GLY A 186 12.70 9.02 -20.03
C GLY A 186 12.21 8.55 -21.42
N GLY A 187 13.02 8.70 -22.43
CA GLY A 187 12.69 8.32 -23.80
C GLY A 187 12.30 6.86 -24.02
N GLN A 188 12.70 5.94 -23.11
CA GLN A 188 12.31 4.53 -23.15
C GLN A 188 10.86 4.28 -22.72
N SER A 189 10.20 5.27 -22.16
CA SER A 189 8.81 5.15 -21.71
C SER A 189 7.79 5.26 -22.85
N GLN A 190 8.23 5.64 -24.04
CA GLN A 190 7.39 5.86 -25.23
C GLN A 190 7.36 4.65 -26.18
N GLU A 191 8.21 3.65 -25.97
CA GLU A 191 8.19 2.35 -26.66
C GLU A 191 7.39 1.30 -25.84
#